data_bfd4b3ff5f23fe7e862cf9fa80a672ab
#
_entry.id   bfd4b3ff5f23fe7e862cf9fa80a672ab
#
_cell.length_a   1.000
_cell.length_b   1.000
_cell.length_c   1.000
_cell.angle_alpha   90.00
_cell.angle_beta   90.00
_cell.angle_gamma   90.00
#
_symmetry.space_group_name_H-M   'P 1'
#
loop_
_entity.id
_entity.type
_entity.pdbx_description
1 polymer ?
#
loop_
_entity_poly.entity_id
_entity_poly.type
_entity_poly.pdbx_seq_one_letter_code
_entity_poly.pdbx_strand_id
1 'polypeptide(L)'
;MPVISNPQQVAAIYEQAAARGLCLANFCTSNVYTTEAILRAAYEFGQQYQLAGVPVVVSATANYPIESQLVSYTSLRDAGLGMRALVDDVMRLAGQNSPYADLAVMLHLDHGQPEADDALFEWAAEFYATIMYDASDWPLELNIEMTRRFVERMRGRVLVEGAVAEIAQAVAHAADPLTTPEHA
;
A
#
# COMPACT_ATOMS: atom_id res chain seq x y z
N MET A 1 3.66 15.85 -9.30
CA MET A 1 2.45 15.32 -8.63
C MET A 1 2.82 15.11 -7.18
N PRO A 2 1.92 15.33 -6.22
CA PRO A 2 2.24 15.16 -4.81
C PRO A 2 2.44 13.68 -4.40
N VAL A 3 1.96 12.74 -5.20
CA VAL A 3 2.10 11.30 -4.97
C VAL A 3 3.30 10.76 -5.74
N ILE A 4 4.14 9.99 -5.07
CA ILE A 4 5.28 9.30 -5.67
C ILE A 4 4.82 7.90 -6.09
N SER A 5 4.72 7.66 -7.40
CA SER A 5 4.37 6.37 -7.98
C SER A 5 5.42 5.84 -8.98
N ASN A 6 6.44 6.65 -9.31
CA ASN A 6 7.51 6.19 -10.19
C ASN A 6 8.33 5.09 -9.49
N PRO A 7 8.44 3.86 -10.03
CA PRO A 7 9.07 2.73 -9.34
C PRO A 7 10.54 2.97 -8.95
N GLN A 8 11.30 3.72 -9.76
CA GLN A 8 12.70 4.03 -9.47
C GLN A 8 12.82 4.99 -8.28
N GLN A 9 11.92 5.98 -8.18
CA GLN A 9 11.90 6.91 -7.04
C GLN A 9 11.44 6.18 -5.77
N VAL A 10 10.43 5.33 -5.87
CA VAL A 10 9.94 4.50 -4.76
C VAL A 10 11.06 3.59 -4.25
N ALA A 11 11.73 2.85 -5.13
CA ALA A 11 12.85 1.98 -4.77
C ALA A 11 13.96 2.77 -4.06
N ALA A 12 14.33 3.94 -4.58
CA ALA A 12 15.36 4.78 -3.97
C ALA A 12 14.99 5.23 -2.54
N ILE A 13 13.71 5.50 -2.26
CA ILE A 13 13.24 5.84 -0.90
C ILE A 13 13.40 4.64 0.03
N TYR A 14 12.98 3.44 -0.39
CA TYR A 14 13.13 2.23 0.41
C TYR A 14 14.60 1.87 0.64
N GLU A 15 15.45 1.97 -0.37
CA GLU A 15 16.90 1.73 -0.27
C GLU A 15 17.57 2.70 0.70
N GLN A 16 17.19 3.99 0.66
CA GLN A 16 17.71 4.99 1.59
C GLN A 16 17.26 4.74 3.03
N ALA A 17 16.03 4.30 3.25
CA ALA A 17 15.55 3.90 4.56
C ALA A 17 16.31 2.68 5.08
N ALA A 18 16.44 1.63 4.27
CA ALA A 18 17.17 0.42 4.61
C ALA A 18 18.65 0.70 4.94
N ALA A 19 19.33 1.53 4.15
CA ALA A 19 20.72 1.92 4.40
C ALA A 19 20.94 2.65 5.74
N ARG A 20 19.87 3.22 6.30
CA ARG A 20 19.88 3.88 7.62
C ARG A 20 19.32 3.01 8.74
N GLY A 21 18.94 1.76 8.45
CA GLY A 21 18.30 0.87 9.40
C GLY A 21 16.89 1.33 9.82
N LEU A 22 16.19 2.06 8.93
CA LEU A 22 14.84 2.57 9.19
C LEU A 22 13.81 1.73 8.42
N CYS A 23 12.65 1.52 9.06
CA CYS A 23 11.46 1.03 8.40
C CYS A 23 10.52 2.21 8.10
N LEU A 24 9.88 2.17 6.93
CA LEU A 24 8.80 3.11 6.61
C LEU A 24 7.50 2.57 7.19
N ALA A 25 6.80 3.40 7.95
CA ALA A 25 5.51 3.04 8.50
C ALA A 25 4.44 3.07 7.39
N ASN A 26 3.64 2.02 7.34
CA ASN A 26 2.49 1.88 6.45
C ASN A 26 1.21 2.08 7.27
N PHE A 27 0.40 3.07 6.89
CA PHE A 27 -0.78 3.49 7.65
C PHE A 27 -2.05 3.23 6.83
N CYS A 28 -2.91 2.36 7.35
CA CYS A 28 -4.19 2.05 6.72
C CYS A 28 -5.21 3.18 6.92
N THR A 29 -6.01 3.40 5.87
CA THR A 29 -7.08 4.40 5.87
C THR A 29 -8.37 3.86 5.26
N SER A 30 -9.51 4.30 5.79
CA SER A 30 -10.84 3.94 5.29
C SER A 30 -11.72 5.16 4.95
N ASN A 31 -11.19 6.38 5.10
CA ASN A 31 -11.92 7.62 4.81
C ASN A 31 -10.96 8.83 4.76
N VAL A 32 -11.45 9.94 4.21
CA VAL A 32 -10.68 11.18 4.03
C VAL A 32 -10.12 11.75 5.35
N TYR A 33 -10.84 11.62 6.46
CA TYR A 33 -10.39 12.16 7.76
C TYR A 33 -9.20 11.37 8.29
N THR A 34 -9.22 10.05 8.17
CA THR A 34 -8.07 9.19 8.53
C THR A 34 -6.90 9.45 7.60
N THR A 35 -7.15 9.62 6.30
CA THR A 35 -6.11 9.99 5.31
C THR A 35 -5.44 11.30 5.71
N GLU A 36 -6.22 12.34 6.03
CA GLU A 36 -5.66 13.63 6.45
C GLU A 36 -4.88 13.52 7.78
N ALA A 37 -5.39 12.75 8.75
CA ALA A 37 -4.70 12.52 10.01
C ALA A 37 -3.32 11.89 9.82
N ILE A 38 -3.18 10.94 8.89
CA ILE A 38 -1.89 10.33 8.53
C ILE A 38 -0.93 11.39 7.95
N LEU A 39 -1.39 12.18 6.98
CA LEU A 39 -0.57 13.24 6.38
C LEU A 39 -0.16 14.29 7.40
N ARG A 40 -1.11 14.69 8.26
CA ARG A 40 -0.86 15.65 9.32
C ARG A 40 0.19 15.13 10.32
N ALA A 41 0.11 13.88 10.74
CA ALA A 41 1.08 13.28 11.65
C ALA A 41 2.50 13.29 11.04
N ALA A 42 2.63 12.92 9.75
CA ALA A 42 3.90 12.96 9.03
C ALA A 42 4.43 14.40 8.89
N TYR A 43 3.55 15.38 8.62
CA TYR A 43 3.91 16.79 8.55
C TYR A 43 4.38 17.31 9.91
N GLU A 44 3.63 17.08 10.99
CA GLU A 44 3.98 17.51 12.35
C GLU A 44 5.32 16.89 12.80
N PHE A 45 5.55 15.61 12.46
CA PHE A 45 6.83 14.95 12.68
C PHE A 45 7.97 15.65 11.94
N GLY A 46 7.77 15.98 10.65
CA GLY A 46 8.74 16.72 9.86
C GLY A 46 9.08 18.08 10.47
N GLN A 47 8.06 18.83 10.92
CA GLN A 47 8.25 20.13 11.58
C GLN A 47 9.03 19.99 12.90
N GLN A 48 8.66 19.02 13.73
CA GLN A 48 9.29 18.77 15.02
C GLN A 48 10.78 18.47 14.88
N TYR A 49 11.16 17.68 13.88
CA TYR A 49 12.54 17.23 13.68
C TYR A 49 13.28 18.00 12.56
N GLN A 50 12.69 19.05 12.01
CA GLN A 50 13.24 19.89 10.93
C GLN A 50 13.65 19.05 9.70
N LEU A 51 12.80 18.10 9.34
CA LEU A 51 12.97 17.21 8.18
C LEU A 51 12.12 17.71 7.01
N ALA A 52 12.69 17.70 5.81
CA ALA A 52 11.96 17.93 4.56
C ALA A 52 11.72 16.59 3.84
N GLY A 53 10.64 16.51 3.08
CA GLY A 53 10.35 15.35 2.24
C GLY A 53 10.11 14.07 3.05
N VAL A 54 9.45 14.18 4.22
CA VAL A 54 9.16 13.00 5.07
C VAL A 54 8.37 11.98 4.26
N PRO A 55 8.90 10.74 4.07
CA PRO A 55 8.15 9.70 3.38
C PRO A 55 7.02 9.18 4.27
N VAL A 56 5.84 9.01 3.67
CA VAL A 56 4.66 8.44 4.31
C VAL A 56 3.95 7.50 3.36
N VAL A 57 3.62 6.31 3.83
CA VAL A 57 2.86 5.33 3.06
C VAL A 57 1.43 5.32 3.58
N VAL A 58 0.49 5.61 2.67
CA VAL A 58 -0.96 5.54 2.92
C VAL A 58 -1.51 4.31 2.23
N SER A 59 -2.13 3.44 2.99
CA SER A 59 -2.51 2.10 2.58
C SER A 59 -4.01 1.89 2.67
N ALA A 60 -4.53 1.04 1.81
CA ALA A 60 -5.90 0.53 1.93
C ALA A 60 -6.06 -0.81 1.18
N THR A 61 -6.89 -1.69 1.75
CA THR A 61 -7.32 -2.95 1.13
C THR A 61 -8.49 -2.71 0.17
N ALA A 62 -8.55 -3.45 -0.94
CA ALA A 62 -9.68 -3.38 -1.87
C ALA A 62 -10.78 -4.41 -1.52
N ASN A 63 -10.76 -5.58 -2.11
CA ASN A 63 -11.76 -6.64 -1.85
C ASN A 63 -11.26 -7.69 -0.84
N TYR A 64 -10.42 -7.28 0.10
CA TYR A 64 -9.89 -8.18 1.12
C TYR A 64 -11.01 -8.65 2.06
N PRO A 65 -11.17 -9.98 2.27
CA PRO A 65 -12.32 -10.54 2.98
C PRO A 65 -12.46 -10.10 4.44
N ILE A 66 -11.34 -9.81 5.10
CA ILE A 66 -11.31 -9.45 6.52
C ILE A 66 -11.73 -7.99 6.71
N GLU A 67 -11.17 -7.08 5.92
CA GLU A 67 -11.48 -5.65 5.97
C GLU A 67 -11.27 -5.00 4.60
N SER A 68 -12.36 -4.59 3.97
CA SER A 68 -12.35 -3.92 2.67
C SER A 68 -12.48 -2.41 2.84
N GLN A 69 -11.36 -1.74 3.11
CA GLN A 69 -11.31 -0.29 3.40
C GLN A 69 -11.79 0.55 2.22
N LEU A 70 -11.36 0.23 0.99
CA LEU A 70 -11.77 0.94 -0.21
C LEU A 70 -13.26 0.73 -0.53
N VAL A 71 -13.82 -0.45 -0.27
CA VAL A 71 -15.27 -0.68 -0.36
C VAL A 71 -16.02 0.26 0.60
N SER A 72 -15.48 0.50 1.78
CA SER A 72 -16.09 1.34 2.80
C SER A 72 -15.79 2.84 2.63
N TYR A 73 -14.87 3.20 1.73
CA TYR A 73 -14.42 4.57 1.51
C TYR A 73 -15.55 5.48 0.96
N THR A 74 -16.47 4.92 0.21
CA THR A 74 -17.66 5.62 -0.30
C THR A 74 -18.95 4.90 0.06
N SER A 75 -20.05 5.64 0.09
CA SER A 75 -21.37 5.08 0.41
C SER A 75 -21.89 4.08 -0.63
N LEU A 76 -21.36 4.10 -1.84
CA LEU A 76 -21.72 3.15 -2.89
C LEU A 76 -21.09 1.76 -2.67
N ARG A 77 -20.12 1.65 -1.75
CA ARG A 77 -19.46 0.40 -1.38
C ARG A 77 -18.84 -0.33 -2.58
N ASP A 78 -18.18 0.43 -3.43
CA ASP A 78 -17.45 -0.04 -4.61
C ASP A 78 -15.95 0.20 -4.43
N ALA A 79 -15.15 -0.85 -4.49
CA ALA A 79 -13.70 -0.77 -4.25
C ALA A 79 -12.99 0.11 -5.29
N GLY A 80 -13.41 0.05 -6.56
CA GLY A 80 -12.81 0.85 -7.62
C GLY A 80 -13.13 2.35 -7.48
N LEU A 81 -14.35 2.68 -7.04
CA LEU A 81 -14.71 4.06 -6.73
C LEU A 81 -13.96 4.55 -5.49
N GLY A 82 -13.88 3.72 -4.44
CA GLY A 82 -13.12 4.05 -3.23
C GLY A 82 -11.65 4.28 -3.50
N MET A 83 -11.04 3.46 -4.34
CA MET A 83 -9.65 3.60 -4.78
C MET A 83 -9.41 4.95 -5.47
N ARG A 84 -10.30 5.35 -6.40
CA ARG A 84 -10.22 6.66 -7.08
C ARG A 84 -10.42 7.80 -6.10
N ALA A 85 -11.40 7.69 -5.19
CA ALA A 85 -11.66 8.71 -4.18
C ALA A 85 -10.46 8.91 -3.25
N LEU A 86 -9.80 7.83 -2.82
CA LEU A 86 -8.57 7.93 -2.02
C LEU A 86 -7.45 8.67 -2.78
N VAL A 87 -7.22 8.32 -4.06
CA VAL A 87 -6.21 9.03 -4.89
C VAL A 87 -6.55 10.50 -5.00
N ASP A 88 -7.81 10.85 -5.31
CA ASP A 88 -8.26 12.24 -5.46
C ASP A 88 -8.11 13.02 -4.14
N ASP A 89 -8.43 12.41 -3.00
CA ASP A 89 -8.27 13.01 -1.69
C ASP A 89 -6.79 13.28 -1.38
N VAL A 90 -5.91 12.31 -1.60
CA VAL A 90 -4.47 12.49 -1.38
C VAL A 90 -3.89 13.53 -2.33
N MET A 91 -4.27 13.52 -3.60
CA MET A 91 -3.82 14.52 -4.59
C MET A 91 -4.22 15.94 -4.20
N ARG A 92 -5.42 16.11 -3.61
CA ARG A 92 -5.91 17.40 -3.12
C ARG A 92 -5.23 17.79 -1.81
N LEU A 93 -5.17 16.87 -0.84
CA LEU A 93 -4.62 17.13 0.49
C LEU A 93 -3.12 17.42 0.44
N ALA A 94 -2.33 16.72 -0.38
CA ALA A 94 -0.90 16.92 -0.53
C ALA A 94 -0.53 17.82 -1.73
N GLY A 95 -1.50 18.53 -2.34
CA GLY A 95 -1.26 19.42 -3.48
C GLY A 95 -0.41 20.65 -3.12
N GLN A 96 0.08 21.36 -4.14
CA GLN A 96 1.07 22.46 -4.02
C GLN A 96 0.70 23.57 -3.03
N ASN A 97 -0.59 23.82 -2.81
CA ASN A 97 -1.07 24.88 -1.90
C ASN A 97 -1.47 24.35 -0.52
N SER A 98 -1.14 23.11 -0.22
CA SER A 98 -1.44 22.46 1.05
C SER A 98 -0.23 22.55 2.00
N PRO A 99 -0.45 22.56 3.33
CA PRO A 99 0.62 22.40 4.31
C PRO A 99 1.36 21.06 4.15
N TYR A 100 0.76 20.06 3.52
CA TYR A 100 1.34 18.72 3.32
C TYR A 100 2.11 18.58 1.99
N ALA A 101 2.28 19.67 1.23
CA ALA A 101 2.88 19.64 -0.12
C ALA A 101 4.32 19.12 -0.17
N ASP A 102 5.06 19.23 0.93
CA ASP A 102 6.46 18.80 1.03
C ASP A 102 6.62 17.33 1.46
N LEU A 103 5.52 16.62 1.73
CA LEU A 103 5.58 15.20 2.06
C LEU A 103 5.90 14.35 0.82
N ALA A 104 6.66 13.27 1.03
CA ALA A 104 6.86 12.23 0.02
C ALA A 104 5.78 11.16 0.18
N VAL A 105 4.58 11.41 -0.36
CA VAL A 105 3.43 10.53 -0.17
C VAL A 105 3.47 9.38 -1.17
N MET A 106 3.39 8.16 -0.66
CA MET A 106 3.28 6.91 -1.41
C MET A 106 1.96 6.22 -1.09
N LEU A 107 1.27 5.71 -2.10
CA LEU A 107 0.08 4.88 -1.92
C LEU A 107 0.45 3.40 -1.99
N HIS A 108 -0.12 2.59 -1.13
CA HIS A 108 0.04 1.14 -1.10
C HIS A 108 -1.31 0.45 -1.20
N LEU A 109 -1.46 -0.46 -2.16
CA LEU A 109 -2.60 -1.37 -2.21
C LEU A 109 -2.25 -2.59 -1.37
N ASP A 110 -2.93 -2.70 -0.25
CA ASP A 110 -2.72 -3.72 0.76
C ASP A 110 -3.59 -4.96 0.49
N HIS A 111 -3.05 -6.14 0.67
CA HIS A 111 -3.75 -7.42 0.45
C HIS A 111 -4.56 -7.49 -0.85
N GLY A 112 -3.96 -7.09 -1.98
CA GLY A 112 -4.61 -7.20 -3.29
C GLY A 112 -4.88 -8.65 -3.67
N GLN A 113 -6.15 -9.00 -3.82
CA GLN A 113 -6.61 -10.36 -3.99
C GLN A 113 -6.57 -10.81 -5.46
N PRO A 114 -5.89 -11.92 -5.79
CA PRO A 114 -6.00 -12.55 -7.10
C PRO A 114 -7.47 -12.71 -7.51
N GLU A 115 -7.76 -12.51 -8.79
CA GLU A 115 -9.09 -12.56 -9.40
C GLU A 115 -10.03 -11.43 -8.96
N ALA A 116 -10.22 -11.21 -7.66
CA ALA A 116 -11.14 -10.20 -7.13
C ALA A 116 -10.69 -8.76 -7.45
N ASP A 117 -9.38 -8.52 -7.45
CA ASP A 117 -8.79 -7.19 -7.67
C ASP A 117 -8.08 -7.04 -9.04
N ASP A 118 -8.15 -8.04 -9.92
CA ASP A 118 -7.43 -8.04 -11.19
C ASP A 118 -7.69 -6.78 -12.05
N ALA A 119 -8.94 -6.31 -12.08
CA ALA A 119 -9.31 -5.08 -12.79
C ALA A 119 -8.76 -3.81 -12.12
N LEU A 120 -8.50 -3.86 -10.82
CA LEU A 120 -7.99 -2.73 -10.04
C LEU A 120 -6.47 -2.62 -10.15
N PHE A 121 -5.75 -3.72 -10.27
CA PHE A 121 -4.28 -3.73 -10.36
C PHE A 121 -3.74 -2.90 -11.52
N GLU A 122 -4.39 -2.95 -12.68
CA GLU A 122 -3.95 -2.18 -13.85
C GLU A 122 -4.06 -0.67 -13.62
N TRP A 123 -5.15 -0.25 -12.99
CA TRP A 123 -5.35 1.15 -12.64
C TRP A 123 -4.45 1.57 -11.47
N ALA A 124 -4.32 0.72 -10.45
CA ALA A 124 -3.45 0.97 -9.30
C ALA A 124 -1.99 1.22 -9.73
N ALA A 125 -1.49 0.45 -10.71
CA ALA A 125 -0.12 0.59 -11.21
C ALA A 125 0.21 1.97 -11.82
N GLU A 126 -0.80 2.83 -12.07
CA GLU A 126 -0.58 4.20 -12.55
C GLU A 126 -0.37 5.20 -11.40
N PHE A 127 -0.93 4.94 -10.22
CA PHE A 127 -0.98 5.90 -9.12
C PHE A 127 -0.32 5.41 -7.83
N TYR A 128 -0.25 4.09 -7.64
CA TYR A 128 0.27 3.47 -6.43
C TYR A 128 1.79 3.26 -6.54
N ALA A 129 2.47 3.43 -5.41
CA ALA A 129 3.89 3.17 -5.27
C ALA A 129 4.19 1.67 -5.20
N THR A 130 3.32 0.94 -4.47
CA THR A 130 3.48 -0.49 -4.21
C THR A 130 2.12 -1.19 -4.23
N ILE A 131 2.13 -2.47 -4.60
CA ILE A 131 0.99 -3.38 -4.52
C ILE A 131 1.45 -4.64 -3.80
N MET A 132 0.79 -4.99 -2.69
CA MET A 132 0.91 -6.30 -2.09
C MET A 132 -0.02 -7.27 -2.84
N TYR A 133 0.57 -8.25 -3.51
CA TYR A 133 -0.17 -9.32 -4.18
C TYR A 133 -0.31 -10.49 -3.22
N ASP A 134 -1.52 -10.70 -2.74
CA ASP A 134 -1.80 -11.67 -1.69
C ASP A 134 -2.39 -12.97 -2.25
N ALA A 135 -1.51 -13.91 -2.53
CA ALA A 135 -1.86 -15.28 -2.92
C ALA A 135 -1.62 -16.27 -1.75
N SER A 136 -1.62 -15.79 -0.51
CA SER A 136 -1.30 -16.60 0.69
C SER A 136 -2.31 -17.72 0.98
N ASP A 137 -3.55 -17.59 0.50
CA ASP A 137 -4.58 -18.63 0.58
C ASP A 137 -4.30 -19.85 -0.32
N TRP A 138 -3.29 -19.77 -1.21
CA TRP A 138 -2.93 -20.83 -2.13
C TRP A 138 -1.73 -21.64 -1.61
N PRO A 139 -1.58 -22.92 -2.01
CA PRO A 139 -0.38 -23.69 -1.70
C PRO A 139 0.88 -22.93 -2.12
N LEU A 140 1.95 -23.01 -1.30
CA LEU A 140 3.16 -22.21 -1.46
C LEU A 140 3.73 -22.20 -2.89
N GLU A 141 3.81 -23.36 -3.55
CA GLU A 141 4.34 -23.46 -4.91
C GLU A 141 3.48 -22.70 -5.92
N LEU A 142 2.15 -22.73 -5.73
CA LEU A 142 1.22 -22.00 -6.58
C LEU A 142 1.26 -20.50 -6.29
N ASN A 143 1.35 -20.11 -5.00
CA ASN A 143 1.55 -18.72 -4.59
C ASN A 143 2.82 -18.14 -5.25
N ILE A 144 3.94 -18.83 -5.16
CA ILE A 144 5.20 -18.41 -5.80
C ILE A 144 5.02 -18.22 -7.32
N GLU A 145 4.38 -19.14 -7.99
CA GLU A 145 4.15 -19.05 -9.45
C GLU A 145 3.21 -17.90 -9.81
N MET A 146 2.13 -17.70 -9.06
CA MET A 146 1.16 -16.61 -9.27
C MET A 146 1.83 -15.25 -9.03
N THR A 147 2.55 -15.12 -7.91
CA THR A 147 3.28 -13.90 -7.56
C THR A 147 4.36 -13.57 -8.59
N ARG A 148 5.13 -14.57 -9.05
CA ARG A 148 6.12 -14.39 -10.11
C ARG A 148 5.50 -13.83 -11.39
N ARG A 149 4.38 -14.39 -11.85
CA ARG A 149 3.65 -13.92 -13.04
C ARG A 149 3.14 -12.48 -12.85
N PHE A 150 2.64 -12.18 -11.65
CA PHE A 150 2.18 -10.83 -11.32
C PHE A 150 3.34 -9.83 -11.35
N VAL A 151 4.48 -10.15 -10.75
CA VAL A 151 5.70 -9.33 -10.80
C VAL A 151 6.15 -9.08 -12.24
N GLU A 152 6.13 -10.11 -13.09
CA GLU A 152 6.47 -9.96 -14.51
C GLU A 152 5.49 -9.02 -15.25
N ARG A 153 4.18 -9.15 -14.98
CA ARG A 153 3.13 -8.28 -15.54
C ARG A 153 3.30 -6.82 -15.12
N MET A 154 3.69 -6.57 -13.87
CA MET A 154 3.81 -5.24 -13.28
C MET A 154 5.21 -4.63 -13.41
N ARG A 155 6.15 -5.34 -14.01
CA ARG A 155 7.55 -4.92 -14.13
C ARG A 155 7.70 -3.51 -14.72
N GLY A 156 8.39 -2.63 -13.99
CA GLY A 156 8.65 -1.24 -14.39
C GLY A 156 7.47 -0.29 -14.26
N ARG A 157 6.34 -0.75 -13.73
CA ARG A 157 5.12 0.05 -13.53
C ARG A 157 4.88 0.37 -12.05
N VAL A 158 5.03 -0.62 -11.18
CA VAL A 158 4.82 -0.53 -9.74
C VAL A 158 5.75 -1.52 -9.04
N LEU A 159 6.10 -1.27 -7.78
CA LEU A 159 6.79 -2.30 -6.98
C LEU A 159 5.78 -3.27 -6.40
N VAL A 160 6.14 -4.55 -6.38
CA VAL A 160 5.28 -5.62 -5.88
C VAL A 160 5.85 -6.19 -4.58
N GLU A 161 4.99 -6.34 -3.60
CA GLU A 161 5.19 -7.12 -2.38
C GLU A 161 4.43 -8.44 -2.51
N GLY A 162 5.03 -9.57 -2.14
CA GLY A 162 4.38 -10.88 -2.13
C GLY A 162 4.05 -11.30 -0.70
N ALA A 163 2.85 -11.83 -0.47
CA ALA A 163 2.47 -12.45 0.79
C ALA A 163 2.83 -13.94 0.76
N VAL A 164 3.69 -14.39 1.67
CA VAL A 164 4.19 -15.78 1.69
C VAL A 164 3.22 -16.72 2.40
N ALA A 165 2.69 -16.29 3.55
CA ALA A 165 1.77 -17.07 4.37
C ALA A 165 0.59 -16.21 4.81
N GLU A 166 -0.54 -16.86 5.05
CA GLU A 166 -1.73 -16.22 5.59
C GLU A 166 -1.43 -15.58 6.95
N ILE A 167 -1.96 -14.37 7.17
CA ILE A 167 -1.87 -13.71 8.47
C ILE A 167 -2.85 -14.41 9.42
N ALA A 168 -2.31 -15.11 10.42
CA ALA A 168 -3.11 -15.74 11.46
C ALA A 168 -4.00 -14.69 12.14
N GLN A 169 -5.31 -14.85 12.02
CA GLN A 169 -6.27 -13.98 12.70
C GLN A 169 -6.21 -14.25 14.20
N ALA A 170 -6.48 -13.25 15.03
CA ALA A 170 -6.47 -13.36 16.51
C ALA A 170 -7.43 -14.43 17.06
N VAL A 171 -8.29 -14.99 16.23
CA VAL A 171 -9.23 -16.09 16.53
C VAL A 171 -8.90 -17.39 15.77
N ALA A 172 -7.93 -17.38 14.88
CA ALA A 172 -7.51 -18.57 14.16
C ALA A 172 -6.66 -19.47 15.08
N HIS A 173 -6.80 -20.75 14.93
CA HIS A 173 -6.20 -21.75 15.80
C HIS A 173 -4.67 -21.63 15.81
N ALA A 174 -4.06 -21.82 16.98
CA ALA A 174 -2.61 -21.77 17.26
C ALA A 174 -1.75 -22.80 16.45
N ALA A 175 -2.23 -23.28 15.33
CA ALA A 175 -1.62 -24.29 14.47
C ALA A 175 -1.25 -23.77 13.06
N ASP A 176 -1.53 -22.50 12.73
CA ASP A 176 -1.16 -22.00 11.41
C ASP A 176 0.34 -21.75 11.34
N PRO A 177 1.03 -22.28 10.33
CA PRO A 177 2.47 -22.17 10.24
C PRO A 177 2.88 -20.72 9.98
N LEU A 178 3.71 -20.17 10.87
CA LEU A 178 4.36 -18.88 10.61
C LEU A 178 5.29 -19.00 9.39
N THR A 179 5.41 -17.94 8.64
CA THR A 179 6.43 -17.86 7.58
C THR A 179 7.80 -18.13 8.15
N THR A 180 8.51 -19.10 7.58
CA THR A 180 9.89 -19.41 7.95
C THR A 180 10.89 -18.73 7.00
N PRO A 181 12.16 -18.54 7.40
CA PRO A 181 13.18 -17.98 6.51
C PRO A 181 13.36 -18.75 5.21
N GLU A 182 13.06 -20.07 5.19
CA GLU A 182 13.14 -20.90 4.00
C GLU A 182 11.99 -20.63 3.01
N HIS A 183 10.87 -20.05 3.49
CA HIS A 183 9.73 -19.68 2.66
C HIS A 183 9.85 -18.25 2.11
N ALA A 184 10.67 -17.41 2.71
CA ALA A 184 10.90 -16.03 2.29
C ALA A 184 12.04 -15.95 1.26
#